data_34a632eb159b81bfa6560bbc65a9db5a
#
_entry.id   34a632eb159b81bfa6560bbc65a9db5a
#
_cell.length_a   1.000
_cell.length_b   1.000
_cell.length_c   1.000
_cell.angle_alpha   90.00
_cell.angle_beta   90.00
_cell.angle_gamma   90.00
#
_symmetry.space_group_name_H-M   'P 1'
#
loop_
_entity.id
_entity.type
_entity.pdbx_description
1 polymer ?
#
loop_
_entity_poly.entity_id
_entity_poly.type
_entity_poly.pdbx_seq_one_letter_code
_entity_poly.pdbx_strand_id
1 'polypeptide(L)'
;SQNSVFRSKELDMIEFKPRMWTLMGVSAMALAGAAACQPGGEAGTSAADGEKAAASSKAGEGEGEGAKPAPAPAAARAGGESGEAGAANAYSNVDPASWLGLRVSHLGGFLLIAQKSFAAGQVDEASVLIAQGLLEVYQPDAAELDSKVKDLKPSYDAVVAAIDGKKGKAEVEAAFAKAFKATQAAQTSAAASESDVIKGMLGIASGLYSGVVHPDGNDPTEYQHAYGAVLAAEQAFKSAQNKLAAKDEKRTAQLAKDVVALVALFPSVTIPEAPAATAAVTAAASRAELALSGIK
;
A
#
# COMPACT_ATOMS: atom_id res chain seq x y z
N SER A 1 -3.15 43.92 -42.48
CA SER A 1 -3.56 42.65 -43.11
C SER A 1 -2.35 41.76 -43.29
N GLN A 2 -2.11 40.84 -42.36
CA GLN A 2 -1.16 39.76 -42.57
C GLN A 2 -1.80 38.46 -42.11
N ASN A 3 -2.16 37.63 -43.09
CA ASN A 3 -2.60 36.27 -42.92
C ASN A 3 -1.39 35.39 -42.59
N SER A 4 -1.39 34.82 -41.39
CA SER A 4 -0.47 33.77 -40.96
C SER A 4 -1.11 32.42 -41.22
N VAL A 5 -0.55 31.68 -42.18
CA VAL A 5 -0.91 30.33 -42.59
C VAL A 5 -0.34 29.36 -41.56
N PHE A 6 -1.20 28.70 -40.77
CA PHE A 6 -0.84 27.57 -39.91
C PHE A 6 -0.75 26.32 -40.77
N ARG A 7 0.46 25.81 -40.91
CA ARG A 7 0.82 24.56 -41.60
C ARG A 7 0.55 23.39 -40.63
N SER A 8 -0.46 22.60 -40.95
CA SER A 8 -0.72 21.30 -40.26
C SER A 8 0.44 20.34 -40.52
N LYS A 9 1.11 19.91 -39.46
CA LYS A 9 2.02 18.76 -39.50
C LYS A 9 1.17 17.49 -39.39
N GLU A 10 1.21 16.68 -40.43
CA GLU A 10 0.75 15.29 -40.40
C GLU A 10 1.51 14.53 -39.32
N LEU A 11 0.75 13.92 -38.39
CA LEU A 11 1.24 12.97 -37.42
C LEU A 11 1.23 11.59 -38.08
N ASP A 12 2.43 11.07 -38.34
CA ASP A 12 2.63 9.67 -38.74
C ASP A 12 2.01 8.74 -37.69
N MET A 13 1.03 7.96 -38.11
CA MET A 13 0.45 6.88 -37.35
C MET A 13 1.48 5.74 -37.25
N ILE A 14 2.07 5.59 -36.08
CA ILE A 14 2.83 4.39 -35.69
C ILE A 14 1.86 3.26 -35.49
N GLU A 15 1.88 2.29 -36.40
CA GLU A 15 1.13 1.04 -36.29
C GLU A 15 1.61 0.23 -35.08
N PHE A 16 0.83 0.20 -34.00
CA PHE A 16 1.12 -0.58 -32.81
C PHE A 16 0.62 -2.02 -33.03
N LYS A 17 1.54 -2.97 -33.24
CA LYS A 17 1.22 -4.41 -33.26
C LYS A 17 0.96 -4.87 -31.83
N PRO A 18 -0.21 -5.44 -31.52
CA PRO A 18 -0.47 -5.99 -30.20
C PRO A 18 0.41 -7.23 -29.97
N ARG A 19 1.30 -7.16 -28.98
CA ARG A 19 1.97 -8.34 -28.43
C ARG A 19 0.96 -9.06 -27.53
N MET A 20 0.58 -10.26 -27.96
CA MET A 20 -0.19 -11.20 -27.15
C MET A 20 0.60 -11.53 -25.87
N TRP A 21 0.11 -11.07 -24.75
CA TRP A 21 0.52 -11.55 -23.43
C TRP A 21 -0.21 -12.87 -23.16
N THR A 22 0.55 -13.94 -23.08
CA THR A 22 0.07 -15.27 -22.72
C THR A 22 -0.32 -15.23 -21.25
N LEU A 23 -1.61 -15.41 -20.97
CA LEU A 23 -2.16 -15.67 -19.65
C LEU A 23 -1.41 -16.84 -19.02
N MET A 24 -0.59 -16.61 -18.00
CA MET A 24 -0.10 -17.67 -17.12
C MET A 24 -1.26 -18.08 -16.20
N GLY A 25 -1.61 -19.35 -16.33
CA GLY A 25 -2.76 -19.94 -15.70
C GLY A 25 -2.63 -20.04 -14.19
N VAL A 26 -3.70 -19.68 -13.53
CA VAL A 26 -3.98 -20.01 -12.13
C VAL A 26 -4.06 -21.52 -12.01
N SER A 27 -3.05 -22.15 -11.39
CA SER A 27 -3.07 -23.57 -11.03
C SER A 27 -3.90 -23.75 -9.76
N ALA A 28 -5.16 -24.13 -9.92
CA ALA A 28 -5.98 -24.65 -8.83
C ALA A 28 -5.43 -26.00 -8.39
N MET A 29 -4.77 -26.09 -7.24
CA MET A 29 -4.46 -27.36 -6.59
C MET A 29 -5.71 -27.88 -5.87
N ALA A 30 -6.34 -28.88 -6.51
CA ALA A 30 -7.34 -29.71 -5.86
C ALA A 30 -6.65 -30.70 -4.93
N LEU A 31 -6.91 -30.59 -3.62
CA LEU A 31 -6.56 -31.59 -2.62
C LEU A 31 -7.56 -32.75 -2.71
N ALA A 32 -7.12 -33.86 -3.33
CA ALA A 32 -7.80 -35.14 -3.22
C ALA A 32 -7.13 -35.94 -2.11
N GLY A 33 -7.86 -36.18 -1.00
CA GLY A 33 -7.48 -37.09 0.05
C GLY A 33 -7.62 -38.54 -0.40
N ALA A 34 -6.66 -39.37 -0.05
CA ALA A 34 -6.81 -40.83 -0.01
C ALA A 34 -6.13 -41.39 1.22
N ALA A 35 -6.97 -41.91 2.11
CA ALA A 35 -6.56 -42.71 3.26
C ALA A 35 -6.19 -44.15 2.77
N ALA A 36 -5.10 -44.72 3.27
CA ALA A 36 -4.93 -46.16 3.29
C ALA A 36 -4.05 -46.58 4.47
N CYS A 37 -4.54 -47.56 5.21
CA CYS A 37 -4.05 -48.16 6.45
C CYS A 37 -2.82 -49.07 6.26
N GLN A 38 -1.92 -49.05 7.22
CA GLN A 38 -1.30 -50.12 8.07
C GLN A 38 -0.81 -51.43 7.43
N PRO A 39 0.01 -52.31 8.13
CA PRO A 39 0.71 -52.23 9.42
C PRO A 39 2.13 -52.86 9.46
N GLY A 40 2.80 -52.75 10.61
CA GLY A 40 3.61 -53.87 11.15
C GLY A 40 5.13 -53.71 11.32
N GLY A 41 5.63 -53.95 12.53
CA GLY A 41 6.90 -54.59 12.80
C GLY A 41 7.90 -53.82 13.66
N GLU A 42 7.86 -54.07 14.94
CA GLU A 42 8.83 -54.58 15.93
C GLU A 42 10.18 -53.86 16.12
N ALA A 43 10.33 -53.35 17.29
CA ALA A 43 11.17 -53.84 18.43
C ALA A 43 12.66 -53.45 18.39
N GLY A 44 13.12 -52.78 19.43
CA GLY A 44 14.55 -52.59 19.75
C GLY A 44 14.75 -51.70 20.98
N THR A 45 14.79 -52.35 22.11
CA THR A 45 15.16 -51.98 23.48
C THR A 45 16.50 -51.26 23.66
N SER A 46 16.60 -50.35 24.65
CA SER A 46 17.54 -50.31 25.81
C SER A 46 17.60 -48.88 26.34
N ALA A 47 17.09 -48.57 27.51
CA ALA A 47 17.66 -48.60 28.86
C ALA A 47 18.89 -47.68 29.04
N ALA A 48 18.86 -46.67 29.83
CA ALA A 48 19.16 -46.52 31.23
C ALA A 48 19.28 -45.02 31.62
N ASP A 49 18.62 -44.70 32.64
CA ASP A 49 19.03 -44.23 33.97
C ASP A 49 19.41 -42.77 34.22
N GLY A 50 18.80 -42.30 35.25
CA GLY A 50 19.29 -41.40 36.28
C GLY A 50 18.80 -39.95 36.18
N GLU A 51 18.28 -39.31 37.07
CA GLU A 51 17.94 -39.39 38.51
C GLU A 51 17.30 -38.07 38.90
N LYS A 52 16.24 -38.17 39.61
CA LYS A 52 15.58 -37.34 40.64
C LYS A 52 16.31 -36.07 41.11
N ALA A 53 15.53 -34.98 41.20
CA ALA A 53 15.40 -34.20 42.43
C ALA A 53 14.11 -33.35 42.45
N ALA A 54 13.33 -33.56 43.44
CA ALA A 54 12.10 -32.82 43.82
C ALA A 54 12.46 -31.74 44.84
N ALA A 55 11.70 -30.62 44.79
CA ALA A 55 11.27 -29.80 45.93
C ALA A 55 10.37 -28.71 45.43
N SER A 56 9.11 -28.73 45.63
CA SER A 56 8.30 -28.40 46.84
C SER A 56 8.15 -26.88 47.11
N SER A 57 6.88 -26.51 46.95
CA SER A 57 6.08 -25.56 47.74
C SER A 57 6.38 -24.05 47.64
N LYS A 58 5.40 -23.19 47.30
CA LYS A 58 4.40 -22.72 48.28
C LYS A 58 3.38 -21.82 47.65
N ALA A 59 2.15 -21.97 48.05
CA ALA A 59 1.00 -21.13 47.74
C ALA A 59 1.18 -19.70 48.24
N GLY A 60 0.66 -18.74 47.48
CA GLY A 60 0.43 -17.37 47.88
C GLY A 60 -0.83 -16.89 47.18
N GLU A 61 -1.94 -16.92 47.93
CA GLU A 61 -3.19 -16.27 47.55
C GLU A 61 -2.96 -14.75 47.56
N GLY A 62 -3.37 -14.09 46.48
CA GLY A 62 -3.40 -12.64 46.34
C GLY A 62 -4.53 -12.27 45.40
N GLU A 63 -5.67 -11.93 45.99
CA GLU A 63 -6.79 -11.30 45.31
C GLU A 63 -6.33 -9.93 44.78
N GLY A 64 -6.53 -9.69 43.49
CA GLY A 64 -6.23 -8.42 42.82
C GLY A 64 -7.15 -8.22 41.65
N GLU A 65 -8.00 -7.23 41.81
CA GLU A 65 -9.05 -6.71 40.95
C GLU A 65 -8.80 -6.76 39.44
N GLY A 66 -9.91 -7.03 38.72
CA GLY A 66 -10.03 -7.18 37.28
C GLY A 66 -9.47 -6.02 36.45
N ALA A 67 -8.35 -6.25 35.86
CA ALA A 67 -7.89 -5.49 34.69
C ALA A 67 -8.54 -6.11 33.44
N LYS A 68 -9.37 -5.29 32.78
CA LYS A 68 -9.95 -5.59 31.47
C LYS A 68 -8.84 -5.99 30.54
N PRO A 69 -8.91 -7.11 29.78
CA PRO A 69 -7.86 -7.48 28.87
C PRO A 69 -7.72 -6.40 27.79
N ALA A 70 -6.51 -5.91 27.61
CA ALA A 70 -6.16 -5.09 26.46
C ALA A 70 -6.47 -5.89 25.18
N PRO A 71 -6.96 -5.24 24.11
CA PRO A 71 -7.17 -5.93 22.85
C PRO A 71 -5.83 -6.51 22.38
N ALA A 72 -5.85 -7.80 22.06
CA ALA A 72 -4.69 -8.48 21.51
C ALA A 72 -4.19 -7.73 20.26
N PRO A 73 -2.86 -7.58 20.07
CA PRO A 73 -2.32 -7.01 18.84
C PRO A 73 -2.86 -7.82 17.67
N ALA A 74 -3.37 -7.11 16.66
CA ALA A 74 -3.87 -7.73 15.43
C ALA A 74 -2.78 -8.65 14.88
N ALA A 75 -3.07 -9.94 14.84
CA ALA A 75 -2.15 -10.93 14.31
C ALA A 75 -1.77 -10.52 12.89
N ALA A 76 -0.46 -10.36 12.64
CA ALA A 76 0.08 -10.15 11.32
C ALA A 76 -0.44 -11.30 10.43
N ARG A 77 -1.32 -10.97 9.48
CA ARG A 77 -1.82 -11.94 8.50
C ARG A 77 -0.69 -12.20 7.51
N ALA A 78 -0.05 -13.36 7.68
CA ALA A 78 0.95 -13.86 6.74
C ALA A 78 0.26 -14.20 5.42
N GLY A 79 0.72 -13.61 4.34
CA GLY A 79 0.30 -13.96 2.98
C GLY A 79 0.48 -12.78 2.04
N GLY A 80 1.71 -12.41 1.72
CA GLY A 80 2.01 -11.39 0.74
C GLY A 80 3.46 -11.48 0.30
N GLU A 81 3.71 -11.10 -0.91
CA GLU A 81 5.05 -10.97 -1.48
C GLU A 81 5.92 -10.01 -0.63
N SER A 82 7.24 -10.01 -0.83
CA SER A 82 8.19 -9.33 0.08
C SER A 82 7.93 -7.83 0.31
N GLY A 83 7.30 -7.15 -0.65
CA GLY A 83 6.90 -5.73 -0.53
C GLY A 83 5.77 -5.51 0.47
N GLU A 84 4.76 -6.39 0.50
CA GLU A 84 3.63 -6.31 1.42
C GLU A 84 4.06 -6.47 2.89
N ALA A 85 5.09 -7.28 3.17
CA ALA A 85 5.65 -7.39 4.51
C ALA A 85 6.22 -6.05 5.01
N GLY A 86 6.80 -5.25 4.13
CA GLY A 86 7.27 -3.89 4.43
C GLY A 86 6.12 -2.94 4.74
N ALA A 87 5.01 -3.01 3.97
CA ALA A 87 3.80 -2.23 4.23
C ALA A 87 3.14 -2.62 5.56
N ALA A 88 3.07 -3.93 5.88
CA ALA A 88 2.52 -4.45 7.14
C ALA A 88 3.26 -3.89 8.36
N ASN A 89 4.58 -3.71 8.27
CA ASN A 89 5.37 -3.11 9.34
C ASN A 89 4.97 -1.64 9.61
N ALA A 90 4.67 -0.86 8.57
CA ALA A 90 4.21 0.52 8.73
C ALA A 90 2.86 0.58 9.48
N TYR A 91 1.93 -0.32 9.19
CA TYR A 91 0.65 -0.42 9.92
C TYR A 91 0.82 -0.81 11.38
N SER A 92 1.79 -1.66 11.69
CA SER A 92 2.06 -2.09 13.06
C SER A 92 2.66 -0.98 13.94
N ASN A 93 3.24 0.04 13.32
CA ASN A 93 3.92 1.14 14.01
C ASN A 93 3.12 2.46 14.04
N VAL A 94 1.89 2.47 13.51
CA VAL A 94 1.02 3.65 13.57
C VAL A 94 0.17 3.65 14.83
N ASP A 95 -0.10 4.84 15.37
CA ASP A 95 -1.06 4.97 16.46
C ASP A 95 -2.43 4.36 16.05
N PRO A 96 -3.05 3.51 16.89
CA PRO A 96 -4.35 2.91 16.57
C PRO A 96 -5.43 3.94 16.20
N ALA A 97 -5.38 5.15 16.77
CA ALA A 97 -6.31 6.23 16.41
C ALA A 97 -6.08 6.76 14.97
N SER A 98 -4.89 6.59 14.42
CA SER A 98 -4.53 7.02 13.07
C SER A 98 -4.62 5.90 12.02
N TRP A 99 -4.88 4.66 12.46
CA TRP A 99 -4.91 3.49 11.60
C TRP A 99 -5.89 3.61 10.43
N LEU A 100 -7.13 4.05 10.69
CA LEU A 100 -8.14 4.23 9.64
C LEU A 100 -7.70 5.26 8.59
N GLY A 101 -7.14 6.38 9.05
CA GLY A 101 -6.64 7.43 8.16
C GLY A 101 -5.49 6.96 7.28
N LEU A 102 -4.58 6.14 7.85
CA LEU A 102 -3.49 5.53 7.09
C LEU A 102 -4.03 4.56 6.04
N ARG A 103 -5.00 3.71 6.40
CA ARG A 103 -5.63 2.74 5.49
C ARG A 103 -6.32 3.45 4.31
N VAL A 104 -7.11 4.48 4.60
CA VAL A 104 -7.78 5.30 3.57
C VAL A 104 -6.75 6.02 2.68
N SER A 105 -5.65 6.51 3.25
CA SER A 105 -4.59 7.19 2.48
C SER A 105 -3.83 6.21 1.59
N HIS A 106 -3.56 4.99 2.04
CA HIS A 106 -2.93 3.96 1.23
C HIS A 106 -3.83 3.57 0.04
N LEU A 107 -5.12 3.34 0.28
CA LEU A 107 -6.08 3.12 -0.80
C LEU A 107 -6.13 4.33 -1.76
N GLY A 108 -6.04 5.55 -1.23
CA GLY A 108 -5.91 6.78 -2.03
C GLY A 108 -4.66 6.80 -2.92
N GLY A 109 -3.57 6.15 -2.48
CA GLY A 109 -2.36 5.96 -3.28
C GLY A 109 -2.61 5.14 -4.55
N PHE A 110 -3.37 4.05 -4.45
CA PHE A 110 -3.80 3.27 -5.62
C PHE A 110 -4.65 4.09 -6.59
N LEU A 111 -5.54 4.93 -6.06
CA LEU A 111 -6.34 5.82 -6.90
C LEU A 111 -5.48 6.88 -7.63
N LEU A 112 -4.46 7.43 -6.95
CA LEU A 112 -3.54 8.42 -7.52
C LEU A 112 -2.69 7.83 -8.64
N ILE A 113 -2.10 6.65 -8.42
CA ILE A 113 -1.30 6.00 -9.46
C ILE A 113 -2.16 5.51 -10.63
N ALA A 114 -3.38 4.99 -10.36
CA ALA A 114 -4.33 4.62 -11.40
C ALA A 114 -4.73 5.81 -12.27
N GLN A 115 -5.00 6.98 -11.68
CA GLN A 115 -5.29 8.18 -12.44
C GLN A 115 -4.12 8.62 -13.34
N LYS A 116 -2.87 8.50 -12.82
CA LYS A 116 -1.67 8.79 -13.62
C LYS A 116 -1.50 7.80 -14.78
N SER A 117 -1.75 6.50 -14.54
CA SER A 117 -1.71 5.47 -15.58
C SER A 117 -2.77 5.72 -16.65
N PHE A 118 -4.00 6.06 -16.25
CA PHE A 118 -5.06 6.45 -17.18
C PHE A 118 -4.67 7.68 -18.02
N ALA A 119 -4.11 8.70 -17.39
CA ALA A 119 -3.65 9.91 -18.09
C ALA A 119 -2.48 9.63 -19.04
N ALA A 120 -1.64 8.64 -18.75
CA ALA A 120 -0.56 8.15 -19.62
C ALA A 120 -1.04 7.22 -20.73
N GLY A 121 -2.34 6.96 -20.85
CA GLY A 121 -2.93 6.08 -21.85
C GLY A 121 -2.89 4.58 -21.47
N GLN A 122 -2.47 4.23 -20.27
CA GLN A 122 -2.44 2.86 -19.73
C GLN A 122 -3.80 2.54 -19.08
N VAL A 123 -4.84 2.47 -19.91
CA VAL A 123 -6.23 2.42 -19.43
C VAL A 123 -6.55 1.14 -18.65
N ASP A 124 -6.15 -0.02 -19.20
CA ASP A 124 -6.38 -1.31 -18.55
C ASP A 124 -5.60 -1.43 -17.23
N GLU A 125 -4.39 -0.91 -17.19
CA GLU A 125 -3.55 -0.86 -16.00
C GLU A 125 -4.18 -0.02 -14.88
N ALA A 126 -4.82 1.09 -15.24
CA ALA A 126 -5.52 1.92 -14.27
C ALA A 126 -6.67 1.17 -13.56
N SER A 127 -7.41 0.32 -14.28
CA SER A 127 -8.45 -0.53 -13.70
C SER A 127 -7.85 -1.58 -12.76
N VAL A 128 -6.78 -2.25 -13.18
CA VAL A 128 -6.07 -3.26 -12.39
C VAL A 128 -5.56 -2.65 -11.07
N LEU A 129 -4.91 -1.49 -11.10
CA LEU A 129 -4.39 -0.83 -9.90
C LEU A 129 -5.49 -0.52 -8.88
N ILE A 130 -6.66 -0.07 -9.31
CA ILE A 130 -7.78 0.17 -8.40
C ILE A 130 -8.28 -1.15 -7.80
N ALA A 131 -8.41 -2.19 -8.62
CA ALA A 131 -8.85 -3.51 -8.16
C ALA A 131 -7.87 -4.11 -7.15
N GLN A 132 -6.56 -3.97 -7.37
CA GLN A 132 -5.52 -4.37 -6.41
C GLN A 132 -5.64 -3.61 -5.10
N GLY A 133 -5.78 -2.29 -5.12
CA GLY A 133 -6.00 -1.51 -3.91
C GLY A 133 -7.22 -1.95 -3.11
N LEU A 134 -8.32 -2.29 -3.80
CA LEU A 134 -9.51 -2.84 -3.15
C LEU A 134 -9.26 -4.24 -2.57
N LEU A 135 -8.47 -5.08 -3.24
CA LEU A 135 -8.16 -6.44 -2.78
C LEU A 135 -7.18 -6.42 -1.60
N GLU A 136 -6.10 -5.67 -1.70
CA GLU A 136 -4.97 -5.72 -0.77
C GLU A 136 -5.16 -4.79 0.45
N VAL A 137 -5.76 -3.60 0.22
CA VAL A 137 -5.88 -2.59 1.27
C VAL A 137 -7.28 -2.55 1.86
N TYR A 138 -8.34 -2.69 1.05
CA TYR A 138 -9.71 -2.57 1.54
C TYR A 138 -10.24 -3.90 2.11
N GLN A 139 -10.13 -4.98 1.33
CA GLN A 139 -10.77 -6.26 1.64
C GLN A 139 -10.37 -6.87 2.98
N PRO A 140 -9.10 -6.81 3.44
CA PRO A 140 -8.71 -7.37 4.73
C PRO A 140 -9.48 -6.76 5.92
N ASP A 141 -9.89 -5.50 5.81
CA ASP A 141 -10.54 -4.74 6.86
C ASP A 141 -11.92 -4.19 6.43
N ALA A 142 -12.55 -4.84 5.43
CA ALA A 142 -13.79 -4.40 4.80
C ALA A 142 -14.90 -4.11 5.81
N ALA A 143 -15.10 -4.97 6.81
CA ALA A 143 -16.15 -4.80 7.81
C ALA A 143 -16.00 -3.50 8.62
N GLU A 144 -14.77 -3.11 8.96
CA GLU A 144 -14.50 -1.86 9.66
C GLU A 144 -14.64 -0.66 8.72
N LEU A 145 -14.08 -0.75 7.52
CA LEU A 145 -14.14 0.31 6.51
C LEU A 145 -15.60 0.57 6.07
N ASP A 146 -16.39 -0.47 5.79
CA ASP A 146 -17.81 -0.35 5.43
C ASP A 146 -18.63 0.36 6.53
N SER A 147 -18.31 0.09 7.79
CA SER A 147 -19.01 0.71 8.91
C SER A 147 -18.70 2.20 9.08
N LYS A 148 -17.48 2.63 8.73
CA LYS A 148 -16.97 3.98 8.99
C LYS A 148 -16.95 4.87 7.74
N VAL A 149 -16.72 4.29 6.56
CA VAL A 149 -16.50 5.03 5.30
C VAL A 149 -17.24 4.36 4.12
N LYS A 150 -18.50 4.04 4.33
CA LYS A 150 -19.38 3.25 3.45
C LYS A 150 -19.41 3.67 1.97
N ASP A 151 -19.18 4.95 1.66
CA ASP A 151 -19.22 5.46 0.28
C ASP A 151 -17.88 5.30 -0.45
N LEU A 152 -16.85 4.84 0.25
CA LEU A 152 -15.49 4.73 -0.29
C LEU A 152 -15.43 3.64 -1.37
N LYS A 153 -15.69 2.37 -1.02
CA LYS A 153 -15.64 1.27 -1.96
C LYS A 153 -16.55 1.46 -3.19
N PRO A 154 -17.84 1.84 -3.06
CA PRO A 154 -18.69 2.07 -4.22
C PRO A 154 -18.14 3.12 -5.19
N SER A 155 -17.42 4.12 -4.70
CA SER A 155 -16.81 5.15 -5.55
C SER A 155 -15.62 4.62 -6.36
N TYR A 156 -14.83 3.69 -5.81
CA TYR A 156 -13.73 3.00 -6.51
C TYR A 156 -14.26 1.99 -7.53
N ASP A 157 -15.26 1.18 -7.13
CA ASP A 157 -15.95 0.26 -8.04
C ASP A 157 -16.53 1.00 -9.28
N ALA A 158 -17.01 2.23 -9.09
CA ALA A 158 -17.52 3.04 -10.18
C ALA A 158 -16.43 3.48 -11.18
N VAL A 159 -15.18 3.68 -10.73
CA VAL A 159 -14.05 3.96 -11.63
C VAL A 159 -13.71 2.72 -12.46
N VAL A 160 -13.58 1.56 -11.80
CA VAL A 160 -13.36 0.27 -12.48
C VAL A 160 -14.45 0.02 -13.52
N ALA A 161 -15.73 0.15 -13.14
CA ALA A 161 -16.86 -0.04 -14.03
C ALA A 161 -16.86 0.95 -15.22
N ALA A 162 -16.40 2.18 -15.03
CA ALA A 162 -16.32 3.14 -16.13
C ALA A 162 -15.20 2.79 -17.12
N ILE A 163 -14.05 2.33 -16.61
CA ILE A 163 -12.91 1.91 -17.45
C ILE A 163 -13.26 0.62 -18.21
N ASP A 164 -13.68 -0.44 -17.50
CA ASP A 164 -13.99 -1.75 -18.07
C ASP A 164 -15.19 -1.68 -19.03
N GLY A 165 -16.14 -0.80 -18.73
CA GLY A 165 -17.26 -0.46 -19.61
C GLY A 165 -16.88 0.40 -20.83
N LYS A 166 -15.57 0.71 -21.00
CA LYS A 166 -15.03 1.52 -22.11
C LYS A 166 -15.75 2.85 -22.28
N LYS A 167 -16.08 3.49 -21.16
CA LYS A 167 -16.73 4.80 -21.14
C LYS A 167 -15.81 5.87 -21.72
N GLY A 168 -16.38 6.98 -22.19
CA GLY A 168 -15.62 8.10 -22.70
C GLY A 168 -14.71 8.70 -21.63
N LYS A 169 -13.57 9.29 -22.05
CA LYS A 169 -12.56 9.88 -21.15
C LYS A 169 -13.19 10.78 -20.08
N ALA A 170 -14.11 11.65 -20.46
CA ALA A 170 -14.77 12.56 -19.53
C ALA A 170 -15.60 11.85 -18.45
N GLU A 171 -16.22 10.71 -18.77
CA GLU A 171 -16.98 9.91 -17.81
C GLU A 171 -16.04 9.20 -16.82
N VAL A 172 -14.92 8.67 -17.29
CA VAL A 172 -13.88 8.06 -16.44
C VAL A 172 -13.26 9.11 -15.51
N GLU A 173 -12.89 10.29 -16.04
CA GLU A 173 -12.36 11.40 -15.23
C GLU A 173 -13.39 11.86 -14.17
N ALA A 174 -14.68 11.90 -14.50
CA ALA A 174 -15.73 12.23 -13.54
C ALA A 174 -15.87 11.14 -12.45
N ALA A 175 -15.67 9.86 -12.78
CA ALA A 175 -15.65 8.78 -11.79
C ALA A 175 -14.43 8.91 -10.86
N PHE A 176 -13.23 9.18 -11.38
CA PHE A 176 -12.05 9.49 -10.57
C PHE A 176 -12.30 10.66 -9.62
N ALA A 177 -12.88 11.75 -10.11
CA ALA A 177 -13.18 12.92 -9.27
C ALA A 177 -14.12 12.60 -8.10
N LYS A 178 -15.12 11.73 -8.33
CA LYS A 178 -16.02 11.24 -7.27
C LYS A 178 -15.26 10.38 -6.25
N ALA A 179 -14.41 9.47 -6.73
CA ALA A 179 -13.63 8.61 -5.86
C ALA A 179 -12.64 9.43 -5.00
N PHE A 180 -11.97 10.43 -5.56
CA PHE A 180 -11.12 11.36 -4.78
C PHE A 180 -11.91 12.13 -3.73
N LYS A 181 -13.11 12.59 -4.06
CA LYS A 181 -13.99 13.26 -3.09
C LYS A 181 -14.41 12.33 -1.96
N ALA A 182 -14.74 11.09 -2.26
CA ALA A 182 -15.07 10.07 -1.26
C ALA A 182 -13.86 9.75 -0.37
N THR A 183 -12.66 9.62 -0.97
CA THR A 183 -11.41 9.41 -0.24
C THR A 183 -11.12 10.57 0.72
N GLN A 184 -11.26 11.81 0.28
CA GLN A 184 -11.06 13.00 1.12
C GLN A 184 -12.08 13.07 2.27
N ALA A 185 -13.35 12.74 2.00
CA ALA A 185 -14.38 12.67 3.05
C ALA A 185 -14.06 11.58 4.08
N ALA A 186 -13.60 10.42 3.62
CA ALA A 186 -13.17 9.32 4.47
C ALA A 186 -11.95 9.68 5.33
N GLN A 187 -10.94 10.35 4.77
CA GLN A 187 -9.78 10.87 5.51
C GLN A 187 -10.19 11.88 6.59
N THR A 188 -11.13 12.78 6.26
CA THR A 188 -11.66 13.75 7.23
C THR A 188 -12.40 13.04 8.36
N SER A 189 -13.22 12.04 8.04
CA SER A 189 -13.98 11.26 9.03
C SER A 189 -13.09 10.41 9.93
N ALA A 190 -11.95 9.94 9.40
CA ALA A 190 -10.98 9.16 10.16
C ALA A 190 -10.31 9.97 11.28
N ALA A 191 -10.28 11.30 11.18
CA ALA A 191 -9.71 12.23 12.17
C ALA A 191 -8.29 11.84 12.63
N ALA A 192 -7.51 11.21 11.76
CA ALA A 192 -6.16 10.74 12.05
C ALA A 192 -5.17 11.91 12.19
N SER A 193 -4.09 11.70 12.93
CA SER A 193 -2.96 12.61 12.97
C SER A 193 -2.32 12.71 11.58
N GLU A 194 -2.24 13.91 11.02
CA GLU A 194 -1.60 14.13 9.72
C GLU A 194 -0.14 13.64 9.71
N SER A 195 0.58 13.86 10.81
CA SER A 195 1.97 13.39 10.95
C SER A 195 2.07 11.87 10.90
N ASP A 196 1.15 11.16 11.56
CA ASP A 196 1.14 9.68 11.55
C ASP A 196 0.81 9.14 10.17
N VAL A 197 -0.14 9.76 9.46
CA VAL A 197 -0.49 9.37 8.09
C VAL A 197 0.70 9.59 7.14
N ILE A 198 1.35 10.76 7.20
CA ILE A 198 2.52 11.04 6.36
C ILE A 198 3.63 10.03 6.66
N LYS A 199 3.97 9.82 7.94
CA LYS A 199 5.00 8.87 8.36
C LYS A 199 4.66 7.44 7.93
N GLY A 200 3.41 7.01 8.14
CA GLY A 200 2.95 5.68 7.73
C GLY A 200 3.07 5.49 6.21
N MET A 201 2.67 6.48 5.41
CA MET A 201 2.78 6.40 3.95
C MET A 201 4.23 6.38 3.45
N LEU A 202 5.15 7.12 4.10
CA LEU A 202 6.59 7.05 3.80
C LEU A 202 7.16 5.66 4.12
N GLY A 203 6.74 5.07 5.25
CA GLY A 203 7.11 3.72 5.64
C GLY A 203 6.57 2.65 4.67
N ILE A 204 5.31 2.76 4.25
CA ILE A 204 4.70 1.89 3.23
C ILE A 204 5.47 2.00 1.91
N ALA A 205 5.74 3.22 1.43
CA ALA A 205 6.48 3.44 0.19
C ALA A 205 7.87 2.79 0.20
N SER A 206 8.62 2.95 1.30
CA SER A 206 9.94 2.32 1.47
C SER A 206 9.84 0.81 1.56
N GLY A 207 8.81 0.29 2.26
CA GLY A 207 8.57 -1.14 2.40
C GLY A 207 8.26 -1.80 1.06
N LEU A 208 7.29 -1.29 0.32
CA LEU A 208 6.93 -1.78 -1.02
C LEU A 208 8.11 -1.69 -2.00
N TYR A 209 8.85 -0.58 -1.96
CA TYR A 209 10.02 -0.43 -2.86
C TYR A 209 11.14 -1.43 -2.59
N SER A 210 11.19 -2.05 -1.43
CA SER A 210 12.15 -3.12 -1.14
C SER A 210 11.93 -4.37 -2.02
N GLY A 211 10.71 -4.53 -2.54
CA GLY A 211 10.32 -5.57 -3.50
C GLY A 211 10.51 -5.20 -4.97
N VAL A 212 11.02 -4.00 -5.30
CA VAL A 212 11.12 -3.54 -6.69
C VAL A 212 12.35 -4.04 -7.42
N VAL A 213 13.51 -3.99 -6.78
CA VAL A 213 14.81 -4.28 -7.43
C VAL A 213 15.34 -5.63 -6.94
N HIS A 214 15.39 -6.61 -7.84
CA HIS A 214 15.87 -7.95 -7.57
C HIS A 214 16.99 -8.35 -8.53
N PRO A 215 17.85 -9.32 -8.17
CA PRO A 215 18.90 -9.82 -9.06
C PRO A 215 18.37 -10.41 -10.38
N ASP A 216 17.16 -10.95 -10.35
CA ASP A 216 16.54 -11.66 -11.49
C ASP A 216 15.69 -10.73 -12.36
N GLY A 217 15.54 -9.46 -11.97
CA GLY A 217 14.75 -8.44 -12.69
C GLY A 217 13.98 -7.53 -11.75
N ASN A 218 13.43 -6.46 -12.30
CA ASN A 218 12.68 -5.47 -11.53
C ASN A 218 11.18 -5.81 -11.55
N ASP A 219 10.50 -5.61 -10.41
CA ASP A 219 9.06 -5.80 -10.30
C ASP A 219 8.28 -4.52 -10.63
N PRO A 220 7.52 -4.48 -11.74
CA PRO A 220 6.74 -3.32 -12.12
C PRO A 220 5.52 -3.09 -11.22
N THR A 221 4.96 -4.13 -10.62
CA THR A 221 3.79 -4.04 -9.74
C THR A 221 4.16 -3.36 -8.42
N GLU A 222 5.22 -3.86 -7.78
CA GLU A 222 5.76 -3.27 -6.56
C GLU A 222 6.23 -1.82 -6.78
N TYR A 223 6.77 -1.51 -7.96
CA TYR A 223 7.12 -0.14 -8.32
C TYR A 223 5.90 0.78 -8.35
N GLN A 224 4.80 0.34 -8.95
CA GLN A 224 3.57 1.14 -9.04
C GLN A 224 2.91 1.30 -7.67
N HIS A 225 2.87 0.25 -6.85
CA HIS A 225 2.36 0.32 -5.48
C HIS A 225 3.18 1.29 -4.62
N ALA A 226 4.51 1.18 -4.68
CA ALA A 226 5.41 2.10 -3.98
C ALA A 226 5.22 3.56 -4.46
N TYR A 227 5.09 3.76 -5.76
CA TYR A 227 4.83 5.10 -6.32
C TYR A 227 3.49 5.65 -5.85
N GLY A 228 2.43 4.84 -5.83
CA GLY A 228 1.14 5.21 -5.27
C GLY A 228 1.25 5.68 -3.81
N ALA A 229 2.01 4.94 -3.00
CA ALA A 229 2.26 5.30 -1.60
C ALA A 229 3.03 6.63 -1.46
N VAL A 230 4.04 6.88 -2.32
CA VAL A 230 4.76 8.16 -2.37
C VAL A 230 3.83 9.33 -2.72
N LEU A 231 2.95 9.14 -3.71
CA LEU A 231 1.96 10.15 -4.08
C LEU A 231 0.96 10.43 -2.95
N ALA A 232 0.55 9.40 -2.21
CA ALA A 232 -0.31 9.57 -1.04
C ALA A 232 0.41 10.31 0.11
N ALA A 233 1.69 10.04 0.34
CA ALA A 233 2.51 10.78 1.30
C ALA A 233 2.63 12.26 0.90
N GLU A 234 2.86 12.55 -0.38
CA GLU A 234 2.91 13.91 -0.91
C GLU A 234 1.56 14.63 -0.73
N GLN A 235 0.46 13.97 -1.03
CA GLN A 235 -0.88 14.54 -0.88
C GLN A 235 -1.21 14.81 0.60
N ALA A 236 -0.91 13.88 1.50
CA ALA A 236 -1.09 14.06 2.94
C ALA A 236 -0.26 15.24 3.46
N PHE A 237 1.01 15.33 3.04
CA PHE A 237 1.86 16.48 3.36
C PHE A 237 1.27 17.81 2.87
N LYS A 238 0.86 17.90 1.59
CA LYS A 238 0.25 19.11 1.03
C LYS A 238 -0.99 19.55 1.81
N SER A 239 -1.80 18.60 2.25
CA SER A 239 -3.00 18.88 3.06
C SER A 239 -2.66 19.40 4.47
N ALA A 240 -1.57 18.93 5.05
CA ALA A 240 -1.12 19.30 6.40
C ALA A 240 -0.16 20.49 6.43
N GLN A 241 0.40 20.91 5.30
CA GLN A 241 1.54 21.83 5.20
C GLN A 241 1.36 23.12 6.01
N ASN A 242 0.21 23.75 5.92
CA ASN A 242 -0.04 25.00 6.64
C ASN A 242 -0.07 24.81 8.17
N LYS A 243 -0.64 23.68 8.64
CA LYS A 243 -0.67 23.35 10.07
C LYS A 243 0.73 23.02 10.59
N LEU A 244 1.51 22.29 9.79
CA LEU A 244 2.89 21.92 10.12
C LEU A 244 3.79 23.19 10.13
N ALA A 245 3.62 24.08 9.15
CA ALA A 245 4.39 25.33 9.08
C ALA A 245 4.07 26.28 10.23
N ALA A 246 2.83 26.31 10.73
CA ALA A 246 2.48 27.05 11.92
C ALA A 246 3.20 26.57 13.20
N LYS A 247 3.61 25.30 13.22
CA LYS A 247 4.39 24.71 14.32
C LYS A 247 5.90 24.91 14.15
N ASP A 248 6.42 24.62 12.95
CA ASP A 248 7.84 24.80 12.61
C ASP A 248 7.97 25.00 11.08
N GLU A 249 8.05 26.26 10.66
CA GLU A 249 8.16 26.64 9.25
C GLU A 249 9.43 26.09 8.60
N LYS A 250 10.57 26.15 9.31
CA LYS A 250 11.87 25.71 8.77
C LYS A 250 11.89 24.20 8.50
N ARG A 251 11.40 23.39 9.45
CA ARG A 251 11.33 21.94 9.29
C ARG A 251 10.30 21.55 8.27
N THR A 252 9.16 22.24 8.19
CA THR A 252 8.16 22.03 7.16
C THR A 252 8.69 22.32 5.76
N ALA A 253 9.49 23.37 5.60
CA ALA A 253 10.18 23.66 4.34
C ALA A 253 11.23 22.60 3.97
N GLN A 254 11.92 22.02 4.97
CA GLN A 254 12.81 20.89 4.73
C GLN A 254 12.03 19.63 4.31
N LEU A 255 10.95 19.29 5.03
CA LEU A 255 10.05 18.18 4.68
C LEU A 255 9.52 18.31 3.24
N ALA A 256 9.12 19.52 2.82
CA ALA A 256 8.69 19.78 1.46
C ALA A 256 9.76 19.39 0.42
N LYS A 257 11.02 19.77 0.67
CA LYS A 257 12.13 19.42 -0.23
C LYS A 257 12.38 17.90 -0.27
N ASP A 258 12.32 17.24 0.89
CA ASP A 258 12.58 15.81 0.99
C ASP A 258 11.46 14.99 0.31
N VAL A 259 10.19 15.41 0.46
CA VAL A 259 9.05 14.78 -0.25
C VAL A 259 9.18 14.97 -1.76
N VAL A 260 9.52 16.17 -2.24
CA VAL A 260 9.76 16.42 -3.68
C VAL A 260 10.91 15.58 -4.19
N ALA A 261 12.00 15.45 -3.44
CA ALA A 261 13.13 14.61 -3.81
C ALA A 261 12.76 13.11 -3.88
N LEU A 262 11.89 12.64 -2.97
CA LEU A 262 11.38 11.27 -3.01
C LEU A 262 10.50 11.04 -4.24
N VAL A 263 9.55 11.94 -4.54
CA VAL A 263 8.71 11.86 -5.75
C VAL A 263 9.55 11.81 -7.03
N ALA A 264 10.65 12.58 -7.08
CA ALA A 264 11.54 12.63 -8.24
C ALA A 264 12.26 11.30 -8.55
N LEU A 265 12.30 10.34 -7.60
CA LEU A 265 12.82 8.99 -7.84
C LEU A 265 11.86 8.10 -8.66
N PHE A 266 10.64 8.57 -8.90
CA PHE A 266 9.59 7.90 -9.68
C PHE A 266 9.25 8.74 -10.92
N PRO A 267 10.07 8.69 -11.99
CA PRO A 267 9.94 9.59 -13.13
C PRO A 267 8.71 9.29 -14.01
N SER A 268 8.17 8.08 -13.95
CA SER A 268 7.02 7.65 -14.76
C SER A 268 6.19 6.59 -14.04
N VAL A 269 4.95 6.36 -14.53
CA VAL A 269 4.08 5.27 -14.04
C VAL A 269 4.57 3.89 -14.47
N THR A 270 5.31 3.83 -15.58
CA THR A 270 6.00 2.62 -16.01
C THR A 270 7.37 2.59 -15.35
N ILE A 271 7.74 1.45 -14.80
CA ILE A 271 9.08 1.27 -14.23
C ILE A 271 10.15 1.56 -15.29
N PRO A 272 11.14 2.43 -15.03
CA PRO A 272 12.24 2.66 -15.96
C PRO A 272 13.16 1.43 -16.06
N GLU A 273 13.94 1.34 -17.13
CA GLU A 273 14.93 0.26 -17.30
C GLU A 273 15.93 0.19 -16.14
N ALA A 274 16.33 1.36 -15.63
CA ALA A 274 17.19 1.49 -14.45
C ALA A 274 16.42 2.29 -13.38
N PRO A 275 15.60 1.62 -12.56
CA PRO A 275 14.91 2.28 -11.44
C PRO A 275 15.90 2.73 -10.37
N ALA A 276 15.49 3.66 -9.52
CA ALA A 276 16.32 4.11 -8.41
C ALA A 276 16.73 2.92 -7.52
N ALA A 277 17.96 2.94 -7.02
CA ALA A 277 18.38 1.92 -6.06
C ALA A 277 17.50 1.95 -4.80
N THR A 278 17.16 0.78 -4.24
CA THR A 278 16.34 0.67 -3.02
C THR A 278 16.87 1.55 -1.88
N ALA A 279 18.20 1.58 -1.70
CA ALA A 279 18.84 2.43 -0.70
C ALA A 279 18.57 3.94 -0.93
N ALA A 280 18.42 4.39 -2.17
CA ALA A 280 18.14 5.79 -2.49
C ALA A 280 16.71 6.18 -2.07
N VAL A 281 15.73 5.31 -2.35
CA VAL A 281 14.32 5.52 -1.96
C VAL A 281 14.18 5.48 -0.44
N THR A 282 14.74 4.46 0.21
CA THR A 282 14.74 4.34 1.68
C THR A 282 15.40 5.56 2.35
N ALA A 283 16.53 6.02 1.84
CA ALA A 283 17.20 7.20 2.39
C ALA A 283 16.38 8.49 2.18
N ALA A 284 15.67 8.62 1.05
CA ALA A 284 14.81 9.78 0.82
C ALA A 284 13.59 9.77 1.74
N ALA A 285 12.92 8.62 1.91
CA ALA A 285 11.81 8.45 2.84
C ALA A 285 12.25 8.76 4.29
N SER A 286 13.38 8.20 4.73
CA SER A 286 13.91 8.43 6.08
C SER A 286 14.27 9.91 6.35
N ARG A 287 14.77 10.65 5.35
CA ARG A 287 15.01 12.11 5.51
C ARG A 287 13.69 12.85 5.72
N ALA A 288 12.66 12.52 4.96
CA ALA A 288 11.33 13.12 5.12
C ALA A 288 10.76 12.80 6.51
N GLU A 289 10.86 11.55 6.98
CA GLU A 289 10.43 11.14 8.32
C GLU A 289 11.20 11.90 9.43
N LEU A 290 12.49 12.08 9.27
CA LEU A 290 13.32 12.80 10.24
C LEU A 290 12.92 14.29 10.31
N ALA A 291 12.68 14.93 9.17
CA ALA A 291 12.20 16.30 9.11
C ALA A 291 10.84 16.44 9.81
N LEU A 292 9.90 15.51 9.53
CA LEU A 292 8.58 15.48 10.13
C LEU A 292 8.61 15.25 11.64
N SER A 293 9.41 14.31 12.11
CA SER A 293 9.52 13.95 13.54
C SER A 293 10.05 15.10 14.40
N GLY A 294 10.69 16.07 13.81
CA GLY A 294 11.17 17.27 14.53
C GLY A 294 10.13 18.38 14.67
N ILE A 295 8.95 18.27 14.00
CA ILE A 295 7.86 19.24 14.10
C ILE A 295 7.00 18.87 15.31
N LYS A 296 7.03 19.69 16.37
CA LYS A 296 6.32 19.42 17.64
C LYS A 296 5.01 20.17 17.74
#